data_0f2b7d6858d8498801b43b1e6b76c083
#
_entry.id   0f2b7d6858d8498801b43b1e6b76c083
#
_cell.length_a   1.000
_cell.length_b   1.000
_cell.length_c   1.000
_cell.angle_alpha   90.00
_cell.angle_beta   90.00
_cell.angle_gamma   90.00
#
_symmetry.space_group_name_H-M   'P 1'
#
loop_
_entity.id
_entity.type
_entity.pdbx_description
1 polymer ?
#
loop_
_entity_poly.entity_id
_entity_poly.type
_entity_poly.pdbx_seq_one_letter_code
_entity_poly.pdbx_strand_id
1 'polypeptide(L)'
;MNVVVQVLNFISQEILNVPAYLIGIIAAIGLIALKRSAGQVVSGALKAAMGYLILGAGATVVTSALAPFGDLVLKSTGAHGVVPTNEVITAQASSQYGASSAYIIVLSFIVMLLLARFTPLKYIFLTGHHMVFMSTMLAVVLSVGFGTDHQLLIVIIGAILMGVIMVVMPAFAQPFMNRVTGSDKLSIGHFNTLGYIVSGAVGAGVGKKSKSTEDINFPKGLSFLRDSMVSTTLLMVVLYLVFSVWAAIVLPAKEAFKIFSTNPDNYGSFFMAAFAQALQFGIGVSIILYGVRIILLSLIHISEPTRPISIS
;
A
#
# COMPACT_ATOMS: atom_id res chain seq x y z
N MET A 1 -22.37 -17.84 31.08
CA MET A 1 -21.52 -18.01 29.88
C MET A 1 -20.17 -18.55 30.37
N ASN A 2 -19.66 -19.64 29.82
CA ASN A 2 -18.42 -20.30 30.30
C ASN A 2 -17.22 -19.32 30.15
N VAL A 3 -16.39 -19.19 31.20
CA VAL A 3 -15.20 -18.31 31.20
C VAL A 3 -14.31 -18.56 29.97
N VAL A 4 -14.20 -19.82 29.54
CA VAL A 4 -13.46 -20.19 28.32
C VAL A 4 -14.03 -19.50 27.08
N VAL A 5 -15.36 -19.47 26.93
CA VAL A 5 -16.02 -18.80 25.79
C VAL A 5 -15.80 -17.28 25.84
N GLN A 6 -15.80 -16.69 27.03
CA GLN A 6 -15.52 -15.24 27.19
C GLN A 6 -14.07 -14.93 26.79
N VAL A 7 -13.11 -15.74 27.22
CA VAL A 7 -11.69 -15.55 26.85
C VAL A 7 -11.47 -15.75 25.35
N LEU A 8 -12.09 -16.76 24.74
CA LEU A 8 -11.99 -17.01 23.30
C LEU A 8 -12.61 -15.84 22.50
N ASN A 9 -13.76 -15.33 22.93
CA ASN A 9 -14.40 -14.19 22.30
C ASN A 9 -13.53 -12.93 22.44
N PHE A 10 -12.96 -12.67 23.62
CA PHE A 10 -12.04 -11.56 23.83
C PHE A 10 -10.84 -11.64 22.90
N ILE A 11 -10.17 -12.81 22.83
CA ILE A 11 -9.02 -13.00 21.94
C ILE A 11 -9.43 -12.79 20.48
N SER A 12 -10.57 -13.34 20.07
CA SER A 12 -11.05 -13.22 18.69
C SER A 12 -11.42 -11.79 18.34
N GLN A 13 -12.24 -11.14 19.15
CA GLN A 13 -12.84 -9.84 18.81
C GLN A 13 -11.91 -8.66 19.11
N GLU A 14 -11.19 -8.69 20.23
CA GLU A 14 -10.40 -7.55 20.71
C GLU A 14 -8.93 -7.63 20.26
N ILE A 15 -8.44 -8.82 19.92
CA ILE A 15 -7.04 -9.00 19.53
C ILE A 15 -6.92 -9.37 18.06
N LEU A 16 -7.50 -10.50 17.65
CA LEU A 16 -7.30 -11.03 16.29
C LEU A 16 -8.07 -10.24 15.22
N ASN A 17 -9.19 -9.62 15.56
CA ASN A 17 -9.93 -8.74 14.64
C ASN A 17 -9.32 -7.34 14.51
N VAL A 18 -8.31 -6.99 15.30
CA VAL A 18 -7.58 -5.72 15.17
C VAL A 18 -6.32 -5.94 14.32
N PRO A 19 -6.29 -5.48 13.05
CA PRO A 19 -5.21 -5.82 12.12
C PRO A 19 -3.82 -5.45 12.62
N ALA A 20 -3.70 -4.32 13.34
CA ALA A 20 -2.44 -3.87 13.92
C ALA A 20 -1.88 -4.88 14.95
N TYR A 21 -2.75 -5.41 15.81
CA TYR A 21 -2.33 -6.38 16.83
C TYR A 21 -1.98 -7.73 16.19
N LEU A 22 -2.79 -8.15 15.22
CA LEU A 22 -2.53 -9.38 14.46
C LEU A 22 -1.17 -9.34 13.76
N ILE A 23 -0.85 -8.25 13.07
CA ILE A 23 0.46 -8.06 12.39
C ILE A 23 1.60 -8.06 13.42
N GLY A 24 1.41 -7.41 14.56
CA GLY A 24 2.38 -7.44 15.67
C GLY A 24 2.64 -8.85 16.21
N ILE A 25 1.58 -9.64 16.42
CA ILE A 25 1.68 -11.03 16.89
C ILE A 25 2.41 -11.90 15.86
N ILE A 26 2.11 -11.74 14.57
CA ILE A 26 2.78 -12.49 13.51
C ILE A 26 4.27 -12.16 13.46
N ALA A 27 4.61 -10.87 13.57
CA ALA A 27 6.00 -10.44 13.64
C ALA A 27 6.72 -11.05 14.86
N ALA A 28 6.05 -11.09 16.02
CA ALA A 28 6.59 -11.73 17.23
C ALA A 28 6.85 -13.22 17.00
N ILE A 29 5.88 -13.97 16.46
CA ILE A 29 6.01 -15.41 16.17
C ILE A 29 7.16 -15.66 15.19
N GLY A 30 7.26 -14.87 14.12
CA GLY A 30 8.35 -14.96 13.15
C GLY A 30 9.73 -14.74 13.78
N LEU A 31 9.87 -13.71 14.64
CA LEU A 31 11.12 -13.41 15.34
C LEU A 31 11.49 -14.49 16.37
N ILE A 32 10.51 -15.06 17.08
CA ILE A 32 10.73 -16.20 17.99
C ILE A 32 11.20 -17.43 17.20
N ALA A 33 10.57 -17.76 16.09
CA ALA A 33 10.94 -18.87 15.22
C ALA A 33 12.39 -18.71 14.70
N LEU A 34 12.83 -17.49 14.49
CA LEU A 34 14.21 -17.12 14.11
C LEU A 34 15.16 -17.04 15.32
N LYS A 35 14.72 -17.43 16.51
CA LYS A 35 15.50 -17.43 17.76
C LYS A 35 16.11 -16.05 18.09
N ARG A 36 15.39 -14.96 17.78
CA ARG A 36 15.82 -13.61 18.13
C ARG A 36 15.70 -13.36 19.65
N SER A 37 16.48 -12.43 20.18
CA SER A 37 16.39 -12.07 21.61
C SER A 37 15.03 -11.49 21.98
N ALA A 38 14.61 -11.61 23.25
CA ALA A 38 13.33 -11.11 23.73
C ALA A 38 13.14 -9.60 23.41
N GLY A 39 14.19 -8.79 23.55
CA GLY A 39 14.14 -7.37 23.21
C GLY A 39 13.90 -7.12 21.71
N GLN A 40 14.47 -7.94 20.83
CA GLN A 40 14.25 -7.87 19.38
C GLN A 40 12.81 -8.31 19.02
N VAL A 41 12.29 -9.33 19.69
CA VAL A 41 10.90 -9.80 19.51
C VAL A 41 9.91 -8.69 19.89
N VAL A 42 10.05 -8.13 21.07
CA VAL A 42 9.17 -7.05 21.55
C VAL A 42 9.27 -5.81 20.64
N SER A 43 10.50 -5.36 20.33
CA SER A 43 10.71 -4.20 19.47
C SER A 43 10.13 -4.42 18.06
N GLY A 44 10.35 -5.58 17.47
CA GLY A 44 9.85 -5.91 16.13
C GLY A 44 8.31 -6.00 16.09
N ALA A 45 7.71 -6.66 17.08
CA ALA A 45 6.26 -6.75 17.19
C ALA A 45 5.59 -5.38 17.35
N LEU A 46 6.12 -4.54 18.25
CA LEU A 46 5.59 -3.19 18.46
C LEU A 46 5.77 -2.31 17.22
N LYS A 47 6.93 -2.36 16.56
CA LYS A 47 7.18 -1.61 15.32
C LYS A 47 6.22 -2.05 14.20
N ALA A 48 5.95 -3.34 14.06
CA ALA A 48 5.02 -3.86 13.06
C ALA A 48 3.58 -3.35 13.34
N ALA A 49 3.12 -3.44 14.57
CA ALA A 49 1.80 -2.94 14.98
C ALA A 49 1.69 -1.42 14.81
N MET A 50 2.68 -0.67 15.31
CA MET A 50 2.71 0.80 15.18
C MET A 50 2.80 1.25 13.73
N GLY A 51 3.60 0.57 12.90
CA GLY A 51 3.70 0.87 11.48
C GLY A 51 2.35 0.75 10.77
N TYR A 52 1.54 -0.27 11.11
CA TYR A 52 0.19 -0.42 10.59
C TYR A 52 -0.76 0.71 11.07
N LEU A 53 -0.69 1.09 12.34
CA LEU A 53 -1.49 2.20 12.87
C LEU A 53 -1.09 3.54 12.23
N ILE A 54 0.20 3.79 12.01
CA ILE A 54 0.70 4.98 11.31
C ILE A 54 0.18 5.00 9.87
N LEU A 55 0.22 3.86 9.16
CA LEU A 55 -0.36 3.73 7.83
C LEU A 55 -1.83 4.12 7.83
N GLY A 56 -2.63 3.62 8.78
CA GLY A 56 -4.04 3.97 8.94
C GLY A 56 -4.27 5.47 9.21
N ALA A 57 -3.45 6.07 10.08
CA ALA A 57 -3.52 7.50 10.35
C ALA A 57 -3.22 8.35 9.10
N GLY A 58 -2.17 8.01 8.35
CA GLY A 58 -1.85 8.66 7.08
C GLY A 58 -2.97 8.51 6.06
N ALA A 59 -3.59 7.35 6.02
CA ALA A 59 -4.74 7.06 5.19
C ALA A 59 -5.95 7.96 5.50
N THR A 60 -6.24 8.17 6.77
CA THR A 60 -7.31 9.10 7.21
C THR A 60 -7.02 10.53 6.71
N VAL A 61 -5.78 10.99 6.83
CA VAL A 61 -5.37 12.32 6.34
C VAL A 61 -5.55 12.43 4.83
N VAL A 62 -5.10 11.42 4.06
CA VAL A 62 -5.26 11.39 2.60
C VAL A 62 -6.73 11.41 2.20
N THR A 63 -7.56 10.57 2.85
CA THR A 63 -8.99 10.50 2.54
C THR A 63 -9.69 11.83 2.82
N SER A 64 -9.38 12.46 3.95
CA SER A 64 -9.92 13.79 4.31
C SER A 64 -9.50 14.86 3.31
N ALA A 65 -8.26 14.81 2.83
CA ALA A 65 -7.77 15.73 1.82
C ALA A 65 -8.37 15.46 0.42
N LEU A 66 -8.75 14.24 0.09
CA LEU A 66 -9.33 13.88 -1.21
C LEU A 66 -10.83 14.11 -1.31
N ALA A 67 -11.55 14.18 -0.21
CA ALA A 67 -13.00 14.40 -0.24
C ALA A 67 -13.36 15.71 -0.98
N PRO A 68 -12.76 16.87 -0.67
CA PRO A 68 -13.01 18.11 -1.42
C PRO A 68 -12.54 18.02 -2.89
N PHE A 69 -11.48 17.26 -3.19
CA PHE A 69 -11.05 17.05 -4.56
C PHE A 69 -12.08 16.25 -5.36
N GLY A 70 -12.63 15.19 -4.78
CA GLY A 70 -13.73 14.43 -5.38
C GLY A 70 -14.94 15.32 -5.68
N ASP A 71 -15.30 16.20 -4.75
CA ASP A 71 -16.38 17.16 -4.94
C ASP A 71 -16.08 18.18 -6.06
N LEU A 72 -14.85 18.69 -6.14
CA LEU A 72 -14.42 19.55 -7.24
C LEU A 72 -14.61 18.88 -8.59
N VAL A 73 -14.08 17.65 -8.74
CA VAL A 73 -14.17 16.89 -9.99
C VAL A 73 -15.63 16.57 -10.32
N LEU A 74 -16.37 16.02 -9.37
CA LEU A 74 -17.76 15.63 -9.57
C LEU A 74 -18.64 16.79 -9.99
N LYS A 75 -18.60 17.90 -9.24
CA LYS A 75 -19.47 19.06 -9.50
C LYS A 75 -19.10 19.81 -10.76
N SER A 76 -17.80 19.88 -11.11
CA SER A 76 -17.34 20.61 -12.28
C SER A 76 -17.38 19.82 -13.58
N THR A 77 -17.32 18.49 -13.55
CA THR A 77 -17.23 17.64 -14.76
C THR A 77 -18.30 16.55 -14.85
N GLY A 78 -18.99 16.24 -13.74
CA GLY A 78 -19.88 15.07 -13.64
C GLY A 78 -19.17 13.73 -13.52
N ALA A 79 -17.82 13.69 -13.47
CA ALA A 79 -17.06 12.45 -13.37
C ALA A 79 -17.05 11.93 -11.92
N HIS A 80 -17.19 10.61 -11.79
CA HIS A 80 -17.17 9.89 -10.50
C HIS A 80 -15.93 8.99 -10.39
N GLY A 81 -15.56 8.65 -9.16
CA GLY A 81 -14.59 7.57 -8.90
C GLY A 81 -13.14 7.94 -9.12
N VAL A 82 -12.77 9.19 -8.87
CA VAL A 82 -11.35 9.62 -8.93
C VAL A 82 -10.59 9.04 -7.74
N VAL A 83 -9.72 8.07 -7.99
CA VAL A 83 -8.83 7.47 -7.00
C VAL A 83 -7.39 7.64 -7.45
N PRO A 84 -6.58 8.46 -6.76
CA PRO A 84 -5.24 8.80 -7.23
C PRO A 84 -4.19 7.73 -6.94
N THR A 85 -4.34 6.92 -5.87
CA THR A 85 -3.34 5.90 -5.50
C THR A 85 -3.96 4.65 -4.86
N ASN A 86 -3.22 3.52 -4.92
CA ASN A 86 -3.61 2.26 -4.30
C ASN A 86 -3.69 2.36 -2.76
N GLU A 87 -2.85 3.20 -2.17
CA GLU A 87 -2.78 3.43 -0.73
C GLU A 87 -4.10 3.98 -0.20
N VAL A 88 -4.74 4.86 -0.95
CA VAL A 88 -6.03 5.47 -0.57
C VAL A 88 -7.13 4.43 -0.54
N ILE A 89 -7.24 3.61 -1.59
CA ILE A 89 -8.26 2.53 -1.65
C ILE A 89 -8.05 1.55 -0.49
N THR A 90 -6.81 1.12 -0.28
CA THR A 90 -6.46 0.18 0.78
C THR A 90 -6.82 0.75 2.15
N ALA A 91 -6.55 2.01 2.37
CA ALA A 91 -6.85 2.69 3.60
C ALA A 91 -8.35 2.77 3.89
N GLN A 92 -9.15 3.19 2.91
CA GLN A 92 -10.60 3.23 3.03
C GLN A 92 -11.18 1.83 3.29
N ALA A 93 -10.71 0.84 2.54
CA ALA A 93 -11.18 -0.54 2.68
C ALA A 93 -10.74 -1.19 4.00
N SER A 94 -9.58 -0.81 4.55
CA SER A 94 -9.07 -1.40 5.80
C SER A 94 -9.97 -1.14 7.01
N SER A 95 -10.76 -0.07 7.02
CA SER A 95 -11.70 0.21 8.10
C SER A 95 -12.82 -0.85 8.17
N GLN A 96 -13.24 -1.39 7.03
CA GLN A 96 -14.33 -2.37 6.95
C GLN A 96 -13.81 -3.81 6.79
N TYR A 97 -12.74 -4.01 6.03
CA TYR A 97 -12.23 -5.32 5.63
C TYR A 97 -10.87 -5.67 6.24
N GLY A 98 -10.36 -4.85 7.16
CA GLY A 98 -9.02 -4.99 7.72
C GLY A 98 -8.74 -6.34 8.38
N ALA A 99 -9.70 -6.89 9.14
CA ALA A 99 -9.57 -8.19 9.76
C ALA A 99 -9.45 -9.32 8.72
N SER A 100 -10.36 -9.34 7.71
CA SER A 100 -10.30 -10.32 6.61
C SER A 100 -9.00 -10.21 5.82
N SER A 101 -8.55 -8.97 5.53
CA SER A 101 -7.28 -8.70 4.88
C SER A 101 -6.09 -9.26 5.67
N ALA A 102 -6.05 -9.04 6.98
CA ALA A 102 -4.99 -9.56 7.84
C ALA A 102 -4.96 -11.09 7.87
N TYR A 103 -6.11 -11.76 8.00
CA TYR A 103 -6.18 -13.22 7.92
C TYR A 103 -5.72 -13.76 6.56
N ILE A 104 -6.12 -13.10 5.45
CA ILE A 104 -5.65 -13.46 4.10
C ILE A 104 -4.13 -13.35 4.02
N ILE A 105 -3.50 -12.29 4.54
CA ILE A 105 -2.03 -12.14 4.54
C ILE A 105 -1.36 -13.33 5.22
N VAL A 106 -1.80 -13.66 6.44
CA VAL A 106 -1.19 -14.74 7.23
C VAL A 106 -1.29 -16.08 6.54
N LEU A 107 -2.53 -16.44 6.15
CA LEU A 107 -2.78 -17.74 5.55
C LEU A 107 -2.15 -17.85 4.16
N SER A 108 -2.14 -16.76 3.38
CA SER A 108 -1.47 -16.76 2.07
C SER A 108 0.05 -16.94 2.20
N PHE A 109 0.66 -16.38 3.25
CA PHE A 109 2.06 -16.60 3.52
C PHE A 109 2.35 -18.08 3.82
N ILE A 110 1.49 -18.75 4.61
CA ILE A 110 1.59 -20.19 4.85
C ILE A 110 1.43 -20.98 3.54
N VAL A 111 0.42 -20.66 2.73
CA VAL A 111 0.20 -21.29 1.42
C VAL A 111 1.42 -21.11 0.52
N MET A 112 1.98 -19.91 0.44
CA MET A 112 3.20 -19.62 -0.30
C MET A 112 4.37 -20.50 0.16
N LEU A 113 4.60 -20.60 1.48
CA LEU A 113 5.67 -21.43 2.03
C LEU A 113 5.48 -22.93 1.70
N LEU A 114 4.25 -23.43 1.79
CA LEU A 114 3.92 -24.80 1.40
C LEU A 114 4.17 -25.04 -0.09
N LEU A 115 3.73 -24.12 -0.96
CA LEU A 115 3.97 -24.20 -2.40
C LEU A 115 5.47 -24.13 -2.71
N ALA A 116 6.22 -23.20 -2.10
CA ALA A 116 7.66 -23.08 -2.28
C ALA A 116 8.40 -24.33 -1.77
N ARG A 117 7.88 -25.03 -0.74
CA ARG A 117 8.51 -26.25 -0.18
C ARG A 117 8.21 -27.49 -1.04
N PHE A 118 6.97 -27.65 -1.50
CA PHE A 118 6.49 -28.91 -2.09
C PHE A 118 6.34 -28.86 -3.63
N THR A 119 6.56 -27.70 -4.28
CA THR A 119 6.52 -27.58 -5.73
C THR A 119 7.88 -27.19 -6.30
N PRO A 120 8.09 -27.27 -7.62
CA PRO A 120 9.30 -26.76 -8.28
C PRO A 120 9.48 -25.24 -8.15
N LEU A 121 8.42 -24.51 -7.81
CA LEU A 121 8.42 -23.04 -7.71
C LEU A 121 9.00 -22.60 -6.36
N LYS A 122 10.33 -22.41 -6.31
CA LYS A 122 11.08 -22.10 -5.07
C LYS A 122 11.16 -20.58 -4.80
N TYR A 123 10.03 -19.89 -4.88
CA TYR A 123 9.96 -18.43 -4.75
C TYR A 123 9.30 -18.02 -3.44
N ILE A 124 9.86 -16.99 -2.81
CA ILE A 124 9.34 -16.37 -1.59
C ILE A 124 9.09 -14.89 -1.88
N PHE A 125 7.83 -14.49 -1.78
CA PHE A 125 7.41 -13.10 -1.98
C PHE A 125 7.49 -12.33 -0.65
N LEU A 126 8.33 -11.29 -0.59
CA LEU A 126 8.58 -10.54 0.65
C LEU A 126 8.17 -9.06 0.56
N THR A 127 7.49 -8.66 -0.50
CA THR A 127 7.08 -7.25 -0.69
C THR A 127 5.84 -6.95 0.14
N GLY A 128 6.03 -6.62 1.42
CA GLY A 128 4.98 -6.53 2.44
C GLY A 128 3.85 -5.55 2.09
N HIS A 129 4.16 -4.35 1.57
CA HIS A 129 3.12 -3.38 1.18
C HIS A 129 2.22 -3.90 0.05
N HIS A 130 2.76 -4.63 -0.92
CA HIS A 130 1.96 -5.29 -1.94
C HIS A 130 1.05 -6.37 -1.35
N MET A 131 1.53 -7.11 -0.35
CA MET A 131 0.69 -8.10 0.35
C MET A 131 -0.52 -7.43 1.01
N VAL A 132 -0.33 -6.27 1.64
CA VAL A 132 -1.44 -5.50 2.23
C VAL A 132 -2.42 -5.04 1.16
N PHE A 133 -1.94 -4.48 0.05
CA PHE A 133 -2.81 -4.01 -1.04
C PHE A 133 -3.61 -5.14 -1.68
N MET A 134 -2.96 -6.25 -2.00
CA MET A 134 -3.62 -7.39 -2.64
C MET A 134 -4.60 -8.09 -1.70
N SER A 135 -4.24 -8.29 -0.45
CA SER A 135 -5.13 -8.92 0.54
C SER A 135 -6.39 -8.08 0.77
N THR A 136 -6.24 -6.76 0.84
CA THR A 136 -7.37 -5.84 0.99
C THR A 136 -8.26 -5.85 -0.26
N MET A 137 -7.66 -5.83 -1.45
CA MET A 137 -8.40 -5.94 -2.71
C MET A 137 -9.18 -7.26 -2.78
N LEU A 138 -8.55 -8.38 -2.45
CA LEU A 138 -9.21 -9.69 -2.42
C LEU A 138 -10.33 -9.73 -1.38
N ALA A 139 -10.12 -9.19 -0.17
CA ALA A 139 -11.14 -9.12 0.85
C ALA A 139 -12.37 -8.35 0.36
N VAL A 140 -12.19 -7.19 -0.30
CA VAL A 140 -13.29 -6.39 -0.86
C VAL A 140 -13.99 -7.14 -1.99
N VAL A 141 -13.25 -7.60 -3.01
CA VAL A 141 -13.83 -8.23 -4.20
C VAL A 141 -14.59 -9.50 -3.84
N LEU A 142 -14.01 -10.35 -2.98
CA LEU A 142 -14.67 -11.59 -2.55
C LEU A 142 -15.88 -11.31 -1.65
N SER A 143 -15.83 -10.24 -0.82
CA SER A 143 -17.00 -9.84 -0.01
C SER A 143 -18.14 -9.33 -0.88
N VAL A 144 -17.86 -8.62 -1.96
CA VAL A 144 -18.87 -8.20 -2.93
C VAL A 144 -19.47 -9.41 -3.66
N GLY A 145 -18.63 -10.40 -4.01
CA GLY A 145 -19.06 -11.58 -4.74
C GLY A 145 -19.85 -12.59 -3.89
N PHE A 146 -19.41 -12.86 -2.66
CA PHE A 146 -19.98 -13.90 -1.79
C PHE A 146 -20.90 -13.36 -0.67
N GLY A 147 -20.89 -12.05 -0.43
CA GLY A 147 -21.55 -11.43 0.73
C GLY A 147 -20.64 -11.43 1.97
N THR A 148 -20.76 -10.38 2.79
CA THR A 148 -19.93 -10.15 3.98
C THR A 148 -20.13 -11.22 5.07
N ASP A 149 -21.25 -11.93 5.06
CA ASP A 149 -21.59 -12.98 6.04
C ASP A 149 -20.74 -14.25 5.86
N HIS A 150 -20.09 -14.41 4.71
CA HIS A 150 -19.27 -15.59 4.38
C HIS A 150 -17.76 -15.36 4.65
N GLN A 151 -17.42 -14.72 5.77
CA GLN A 151 -16.05 -14.31 6.10
C GLN A 151 -15.03 -15.45 6.00
N LEU A 152 -15.35 -16.65 6.51
CA LEU A 152 -14.44 -17.81 6.46
C LEU A 152 -14.14 -18.21 5.01
N LEU A 153 -15.14 -18.22 4.14
CA LEU A 153 -14.99 -18.56 2.72
C LEU A 153 -14.11 -17.52 2.00
N ILE A 154 -14.37 -16.24 2.26
CA ILE A 154 -13.60 -15.10 1.72
C ILE A 154 -12.13 -15.23 2.12
N VAL A 155 -11.85 -15.51 3.38
CA VAL A 155 -10.49 -15.65 3.89
C VAL A 155 -9.78 -16.86 3.27
N ILE A 156 -10.43 -18.03 3.21
CA ILE A 156 -9.81 -19.23 2.63
C ILE A 156 -9.52 -19.05 1.15
N ILE A 157 -10.49 -18.61 0.36
CA ILE A 157 -10.31 -18.38 -1.09
C ILE A 157 -9.27 -17.30 -1.32
N GLY A 158 -9.35 -16.17 -0.61
CA GLY A 158 -8.39 -15.08 -0.71
C GLY A 158 -6.96 -15.51 -0.38
N ALA A 159 -6.79 -16.33 0.67
CA ALA A 159 -5.50 -16.85 1.08
C ALA A 159 -4.88 -17.81 0.05
N ILE A 160 -5.69 -18.71 -0.52
CA ILE A 160 -5.22 -19.63 -1.57
C ILE A 160 -4.83 -18.85 -2.82
N LEU A 161 -5.70 -17.96 -3.31
CA LEU A 161 -5.43 -17.15 -4.50
C LEU A 161 -4.18 -16.31 -4.32
N MET A 162 -4.08 -15.57 -3.22
CA MET A 162 -2.93 -14.73 -2.95
C MET A 162 -1.65 -15.56 -2.77
N GLY A 163 -1.69 -16.67 -2.05
CA GLY A 163 -0.54 -17.55 -1.86
C GLY A 163 0.01 -18.12 -3.16
N VAL A 164 -0.88 -18.52 -4.08
CA VAL A 164 -0.50 -18.96 -5.44
C VAL A 164 0.13 -17.81 -6.22
N ILE A 165 -0.49 -16.64 -6.22
CA ILE A 165 0.02 -15.45 -6.93
C ILE A 165 1.41 -15.06 -6.40
N MET A 166 1.63 -15.12 -5.09
CA MET A 166 2.91 -14.81 -4.45
C MET A 166 4.06 -15.72 -4.91
N VAL A 167 3.78 -16.94 -5.33
CA VAL A 167 4.79 -17.86 -5.87
C VAL A 167 4.93 -17.72 -7.38
N VAL A 168 3.82 -17.58 -8.09
CA VAL A 168 3.78 -17.57 -9.56
C VAL A 168 4.34 -16.26 -10.14
N MET A 169 4.05 -15.12 -9.51
CA MET A 169 4.52 -13.83 -10.04
C MET A 169 6.06 -13.70 -10.08
N PRO A 170 6.81 -14.02 -9.02
CA PRO A 170 8.28 -14.06 -9.10
C PRO A 170 8.79 -15.08 -10.11
N ALA A 171 8.12 -16.23 -10.26
CA ALA A 171 8.52 -17.24 -11.24
C ALA A 171 8.43 -16.72 -12.67
N PHE A 172 7.36 -16.00 -13.01
CA PHE A 172 7.21 -15.38 -14.34
C PHE A 172 8.21 -14.26 -14.58
N ALA A 173 8.62 -13.52 -13.54
CA ALA A 173 9.62 -12.47 -13.66
C ALA A 173 11.04 -13.02 -13.83
N GLN A 174 11.32 -14.24 -13.38
CA GLN A 174 12.67 -14.79 -13.28
C GLN A 174 13.49 -14.72 -14.58
N PRO A 175 12.97 -15.05 -15.77
CA PRO A 175 13.75 -14.98 -17.02
C PRO A 175 14.24 -13.55 -17.33
N PHE A 176 13.47 -12.54 -16.98
CA PHE A 176 13.85 -11.13 -17.16
C PHE A 176 14.84 -10.69 -16.08
N MET A 177 14.62 -11.11 -14.83
CA MET A 177 15.50 -10.82 -13.73
C MET A 177 16.90 -11.41 -13.92
N ASN A 178 16.99 -12.64 -14.46
CA ASN A 178 18.28 -13.26 -14.81
C ASN A 178 19.08 -12.42 -15.81
N ARG A 179 18.39 -11.79 -16.77
CA ARG A 179 19.05 -10.92 -17.77
C ARG A 179 19.53 -9.61 -17.17
N VAL A 180 18.80 -9.06 -16.19
CA VAL A 180 19.12 -7.78 -15.54
C VAL A 180 20.19 -7.95 -14.47
N THR A 181 20.08 -8.99 -13.65
CA THR A 181 20.95 -9.20 -12.48
C THR A 181 22.14 -10.10 -12.75
N GLY A 182 22.14 -10.84 -13.86
CA GLY A 182 23.13 -11.89 -14.15
C GLY A 182 23.09 -13.07 -13.16
N SER A 183 22.00 -13.23 -12.39
CA SER A 183 21.86 -14.23 -11.34
C SER A 183 20.45 -14.84 -11.33
N ASP A 184 20.38 -16.12 -11.03
CA ASP A 184 19.14 -16.88 -10.81
C ASP A 184 18.65 -16.85 -9.35
N LYS A 185 19.42 -16.21 -8.44
CA LYS A 185 19.15 -16.17 -7.00
C LYS A 185 18.19 -15.09 -6.57
N LEU A 186 17.90 -14.13 -7.45
CA LEU A 186 17.05 -12.99 -7.17
C LEU A 186 15.88 -12.95 -8.15
N SER A 187 14.70 -12.68 -7.65
CA SER A 187 13.51 -12.39 -8.45
C SER A 187 12.76 -11.19 -7.91
N ILE A 188 11.86 -10.64 -8.70
CA ILE A 188 11.03 -9.50 -8.28
C ILE A 188 9.68 -10.00 -7.77
N GLY A 189 9.35 -9.66 -6.51
CA GLY A 189 8.05 -9.89 -5.91
C GLY A 189 7.14 -8.68 -6.11
N HIS A 190 6.38 -8.66 -7.22
CA HIS A 190 5.47 -7.56 -7.52
C HIS A 190 4.21 -8.08 -8.20
N PHE A 191 3.02 -7.57 -7.85
CA PHE A 191 1.77 -8.01 -8.47
C PHE A 191 1.58 -7.50 -9.90
N ASN A 192 2.33 -6.47 -10.31
CA ASN A 192 2.37 -6.00 -11.70
C ASN A 192 3.44 -6.73 -12.54
N THR A 193 3.80 -7.95 -12.20
CA THR A 193 4.79 -8.76 -12.93
C THR A 193 4.43 -8.91 -14.41
N LEU A 194 3.15 -9.05 -14.77
CA LEU A 194 2.72 -9.10 -16.15
C LEU A 194 3.09 -7.81 -16.91
N GLY A 195 2.94 -6.64 -16.29
CA GLY A 195 3.39 -5.37 -16.87
C GLY A 195 4.90 -5.34 -17.10
N TYR A 196 5.70 -5.89 -16.20
CA TYR A 196 7.15 -6.00 -16.37
C TYR A 196 7.54 -6.95 -17.49
N ILE A 197 6.83 -8.07 -17.65
CA ILE A 197 7.04 -9.00 -18.75
C ILE A 197 6.75 -8.32 -20.10
N VAL A 198 5.62 -7.62 -20.20
CA VAL A 198 5.27 -6.87 -21.42
C VAL A 198 6.31 -5.79 -21.69
N SER A 199 6.68 -4.98 -20.70
CA SER A 199 7.72 -3.95 -20.83
C SER A 199 9.07 -4.54 -21.23
N GLY A 200 9.45 -5.66 -20.63
CA GLY A 200 10.67 -6.40 -20.97
C GLY A 200 10.67 -6.94 -22.40
N ALA A 201 9.54 -7.48 -22.85
CA ALA A 201 9.38 -7.97 -24.21
C ALA A 201 9.46 -6.84 -25.26
N VAL A 202 8.78 -5.72 -24.99
CA VAL A 202 8.85 -4.51 -25.83
C VAL A 202 10.29 -3.97 -25.85
N GLY A 203 10.92 -3.84 -24.67
CA GLY A 203 12.31 -3.38 -24.56
C GLY A 203 13.30 -4.29 -25.31
N ALA A 204 13.11 -5.61 -25.29
CA ALA A 204 13.93 -6.55 -26.05
C ALA A 204 13.75 -6.37 -27.57
N GLY A 205 12.55 -5.99 -28.03
CA GLY A 205 12.26 -5.76 -29.44
C GLY A 205 12.81 -4.44 -29.97
N VAL A 206 12.59 -3.33 -29.24
CA VAL A 206 12.88 -1.97 -29.74
C VAL A 206 14.04 -1.28 -29.01
N GLY A 207 14.49 -1.81 -27.88
CA GLY A 207 15.43 -1.15 -26.97
C GLY A 207 16.91 -1.22 -27.34
N LYS A 208 17.30 -2.00 -28.38
CA LYS A 208 18.73 -2.24 -28.72
C LYS A 208 19.57 -0.98 -28.98
N LYS A 209 18.94 0.13 -29.34
CA LYS A 209 19.58 1.42 -29.65
C LYS A 209 19.12 2.54 -28.72
N SER A 210 18.27 2.27 -27.75
CA SER A 210 17.80 3.28 -26.79
C SER A 210 18.89 3.61 -25.79
N LYS A 211 18.98 4.89 -25.41
CA LYS A 211 19.82 5.31 -24.27
C LYS A 211 19.18 4.84 -22.97
N SER A 212 20.00 4.54 -21.97
CA SER A 212 19.54 4.29 -20.62
C SER A 212 18.88 5.56 -20.05
N THR A 213 17.86 5.41 -19.19
CA THR A 213 17.31 6.51 -18.42
C THR A 213 18.35 7.12 -17.47
N GLU A 214 19.39 6.36 -17.11
CA GLU A 214 20.52 6.84 -16.29
C GLU A 214 21.45 7.78 -17.08
N ASP A 215 21.49 7.66 -18.40
CA ASP A 215 22.25 8.55 -19.29
C ASP A 215 21.54 9.91 -19.50
N ILE A 216 20.30 10.05 -19.03
CA ILE A 216 19.55 11.30 -19.13
C ILE A 216 20.08 12.28 -18.08
N ASN A 217 20.78 13.33 -18.55
CA ASN A 217 21.16 14.44 -17.71
C ASN A 217 19.90 15.25 -17.31
N PHE A 218 19.36 14.94 -16.14
CA PHE A 218 18.21 15.66 -15.60
C PHE A 218 18.63 17.08 -15.23
N PRO A 219 17.92 18.12 -15.71
CA PRO A 219 18.26 19.50 -15.43
C PRO A 219 18.34 19.74 -13.91
N LYS A 220 19.45 20.36 -13.44
CA LYS A 220 19.67 20.60 -12.01
C LYS A 220 18.50 21.34 -11.34
N GLY A 221 17.85 22.25 -12.06
CA GLY A 221 16.70 23.01 -11.58
C GLY A 221 15.45 22.16 -11.32
N LEU A 222 15.34 20.95 -11.90
CA LEU A 222 14.22 20.03 -11.71
C LEU A 222 14.56 18.86 -10.78
N SER A 223 15.72 18.89 -10.13
CA SER A 223 16.17 17.78 -9.26
C SER A 223 15.22 17.50 -8.09
N PHE A 224 14.45 18.49 -7.64
CA PHE A 224 13.42 18.34 -6.60
C PHE A 224 12.31 17.37 -6.99
N LEU A 225 12.05 17.14 -8.29
CA LEU A 225 11.06 16.15 -8.75
C LEU A 225 11.51 14.71 -8.56
N ARG A 226 12.78 14.47 -8.17
CA ARG A 226 13.26 13.14 -7.79
C ARG A 226 12.79 12.72 -6.39
N ASP A 227 12.44 13.69 -5.56
CA ASP A 227 11.82 13.42 -4.27
C ASP A 227 10.34 13.05 -4.49
N SER A 228 9.97 11.81 -4.14
CA SER A 228 8.62 11.30 -4.37
C SER A 228 7.57 12.06 -3.55
N MET A 229 7.91 12.54 -2.35
CA MET A 229 7.01 13.32 -1.52
C MET A 229 6.72 14.68 -2.18
N VAL A 230 7.77 15.35 -2.65
CA VAL A 230 7.66 16.67 -3.32
C VAL A 230 6.90 16.54 -4.63
N SER A 231 7.25 15.55 -5.47
CA SER A 231 6.61 15.36 -6.78
C SER A 231 5.13 15.00 -6.65
N THR A 232 4.77 14.12 -5.69
CA THR A 232 3.37 13.74 -5.43
C THR A 232 2.57 14.94 -4.91
N THR A 233 3.13 15.71 -3.98
CA THR A 233 2.49 16.91 -3.44
C THR A 233 2.29 17.96 -4.53
N LEU A 234 3.32 18.20 -5.35
CA LEU A 234 3.25 19.16 -6.46
C LEU A 234 2.19 18.77 -7.49
N LEU A 235 2.11 17.48 -7.83
CA LEU A 235 1.05 16.97 -8.71
C LEU A 235 -0.34 17.29 -8.14
N MET A 236 -0.56 17.05 -6.85
CA MET A 236 -1.83 17.37 -6.21
C MET A 236 -2.11 18.87 -6.16
N VAL A 237 -1.09 19.69 -5.92
CA VAL A 237 -1.22 21.18 -6.01
C VAL A 237 -1.71 21.58 -7.40
N VAL A 238 -1.08 21.06 -8.46
CA VAL A 238 -1.49 21.36 -9.84
C VAL A 238 -2.93 20.89 -10.09
N LEU A 239 -3.27 19.67 -9.71
CA LEU A 239 -4.61 19.12 -9.91
C LEU A 239 -5.67 19.92 -9.14
N TYR A 240 -5.43 20.23 -7.87
CA TYR A 240 -6.34 21.05 -7.07
C TYR A 240 -6.54 22.44 -7.68
N LEU A 241 -5.47 23.11 -8.12
CA LEU A 241 -5.57 24.44 -8.72
C LEU A 241 -6.31 24.38 -10.05
N VAL A 242 -6.01 23.42 -10.93
CA VAL A 242 -6.69 23.24 -12.21
C VAL A 242 -8.20 23.04 -12.02
N PHE A 243 -8.60 22.09 -11.15
CA PHE A 243 -10.01 21.83 -10.92
C PHE A 243 -10.70 22.94 -10.11
N SER A 244 -9.98 23.67 -9.26
CA SER A 244 -10.54 24.85 -8.58
C SER A 244 -10.81 26.00 -9.56
N VAL A 245 -9.89 26.25 -10.51
CA VAL A 245 -10.12 27.23 -11.59
C VAL A 245 -11.31 26.78 -12.45
N TRP A 246 -11.36 25.51 -12.83
CA TRP A 246 -12.47 24.97 -13.60
C TRP A 246 -13.81 25.11 -12.87
N ALA A 247 -13.86 24.73 -11.60
CA ALA A 247 -15.05 24.87 -10.76
C ALA A 247 -15.49 26.35 -10.61
N ALA A 248 -14.54 27.27 -10.47
CA ALA A 248 -14.83 28.71 -10.40
C ALA A 248 -15.41 29.29 -11.71
N ILE A 249 -15.16 28.65 -12.86
CA ILE A 249 -15.69 29.05 -14.16
C ILE A 249 -17.08 28.45 -14.41
N VAL A 250 -17.27 27.15 -14.08
CA VAL A 250 -18.49 26.43 -14.50
C VAL A 250 -19.57 26.37 -13.42
N LEU A 251 -19.23 26.57 -12.14
CA LEU A 251 -20.19 26.50 -11.04
C LEU A 251 -20.64 27.88 -10.58
N PRO A 252 -21.89 28.01 -10.09
CA PRO A 252 -22.29 29.19 -9.34
C PRO A 252 -21.37 29.41 -8.13
N ALA A 253 -20.94 30.65 -7.87
CA ALA A 253 -20.00 30.98 -6.80
C ALA A 253 -20.37 30.31 -5.46
N LYS A 254 -21.63 30.36 -5.03
CA LYS A 254 -22.12 29.74 -3.80
C LYS A 254 -21.87 28.21 -3.73
N GLU A 255 -21.92 27.51 -4.85
CA GLU A 255 -21.69 26.06 -4.91
C GLU A 255 -20.18 25.75 -4.89
N ALA A 256 -19.38 26.50 -5.64
CA ALA A 256 -17.93 26.34 -5.63
C ALA A 256 -17.37 26.54 -4.21
N PHE A 257 -17.73 27.62 -3.54
CA PHE A 257 -17.24 27.94 -2.19
C PHE A 257 -17.67 26.94 -1.11
N LYS A 258 -18.83 26.28 -1.26
CA LYS A 258 -19.27 25.22 -0.33
C LYS A 258 -18.31 24.02 -0.29
N ILE A 259 -17.56 23.76 -1.36
CA ILE A 259 -16.64 22.62 -1.44
C ILE A 259 -15.60 22.67 -0.33
N PHE A 260 -15.07 23.88 -0.04
CA PHE A 260 -14.10 24.09 1.03
C PHE A 260 -14.69 24.83 2.25
N SER A 261 -15.99 25.04 2.29
CA SER A 261 -16.66 25.84 3.35
C SER A 261 -16.05 27.23 3.52
N THR A 262 -15.65 27.87 2.41
CA THR A 262 -15.04 29.20 2.40
C THR A 262 -16.08 30.30 2.18
N ASN A 263 -15.71 31.56 2.49
CA ASN A 263 -16.60 32.70 2.29
C ASN A 263 -16.86 32.93 0.78
N PRO A 264 -18.14 33.03 0.34
CA PRO A 264 -18.50 33.17 -1.09
C PRO A 264 -17.96 34.41 -1.79
N ASP A 265 -17.50 35.41 -1.05
CA ASP A 265 -17.01 36.68 -1.62
C ASP A 265 -15.48 36.74 -1.71
N ASN A 266 -14.77 35.64 -1.37
CA ASN A 266 -13.32 35.64 -1.31
C ASN A 266 -12.69 34.46 -2.07
N TYR A 267 -12.43 34.67 -3.37
CA TYR A 267 -11.72 33.68 -4.19
C TYR A 267 -10.31 33.37 -3.68
N GLY A 268 -9.62 34.30 -3.01
CA GLY A 268 -8.32 34.07 -2.43
C GLY A 268 -8.39 32.95 -1.35
N SER A 269 -9.40 33.00 -0.47
CA SER A 269 -9.60 31.96 0.54
C SER A 269 -9.96 30.60 -0.09
N PHE A 270 -10.71 30.59 -1.19
CA PHE A 270 -11.05 29.37 -1.93
C PHE A 270 -9.81 28.69 -2.50
N PHE A 271 -8.95 29.42 -3.21
CA PHE A 271 -7.72 28.86 -3.79
C PHE A 271 -6.70 28.46 -2.70
N MET A 272 -6.61 29.24 -1.61
CA MET A 272 -5.73 28.87 -0.49
C MET A 272 -6.22 27.61 0.24
N ALA A 273 -7.52 27.40 0.35
CA ALA A 273 -8.09 26.15 0.88
C ALA A 273 -7.75 24.96 -0.03
N ALA A 274 -7.88 25.10 -1.34
CA ALA A 274 -7.47 24.09 -2.31
C ALA A 274 -5.97 23.74 -2.18
N PHE A 275 -5.12 24.75 -2.07
CA PHE A 275 -3.68 24.56 -1.85
C PHE A 275 -3.38 23.85 -0.53
N ALA A 276 -4.07 24.22 0.55
CA ALA A 276 -3.91 23.56 1.85
C ALA A 276 -4.30 22.08 1.79
N GLN A 277 -5.39 21.72 1.09
CA GLN A 277 -5.79 20.33 0.90
C GLN A 277 -4.75 19.53 0.10
N ALA A 278 -4.16 20.13 -0.93
CA ALA A 278 -3.08 19.50 -1.69
C ALA A 278 -1.84 19.20 -0.82
N LEU A 279 -1.45 20.14 0.04
CA LEU A 279 -0.36 19.92 1.01
C LEU A 279 -0.73 18.81 2.02
N GLN A 280 -1.97 18.83 2.51
CA GLN A 280 -2.46 17.83 3.44
C GLN A 280 -2.46 16.41 2.83
N PHE A 281 -2.78 16.29 1.55
CA PHE A 281 -2.62 15.04 0.81
C PHE A 281 -1.16 14.56 0.82
N GLY A 282 -0.19 15.43 0.51
CA GLY A 282 1.24 15.10 0.56
C GLY A 282 1.72 14.65 1.94
N ILE A 283 1.24 15.31 3.00
CA ILE A 283 1.50 14.91 4.39
C ILE A 283 0.96 13.49 4.64
N GLY A 284 -0.29 13.22 4.26
CA GLY A 284 -0.91 11.91 4.45
C GLY A 284 -0.17 10.80 3.72
N VAL A 285 0.24 11.01 2.46
CA VAL A 285 1.07 10.07 1.69
C VAL A 285 2.42 9.83 2.39
N SER A 286 3.05 10.86 2.92
CA SER A 286 4.33 10.74 3.65
C SER A 286 4.19 9.89 4.90
N ILE A 287 3.09 10.07 5.66
CA ILE A 287 2.78 9.27 6.85
C ILE A 287 2.55 7.80 6.45
N ILE A 288 1.80 7.54 5.36
CA ILE A 288 1.58 6.17 4.85
C ILE A 288 2.91 5.51 4.51
N LEU A 289 3.75 6.17 3.72
CA LEU A 289 5.06 5.65 3.31
C LEU A 289 5.98 5.38 4.51
N TYR A 290 5.91 6.24 5.53
CA TYR A 290 6.64 6.03 6.79
C TYR A 290 6.13 4.80 7.55
N GLY A 291 4.81 4.63 7.67
CA GLY A 291 4.20 3.44 8.27
C GLY A 291 4.60 2.15 7.56
N VAL A 292 4.53 2.14 6.22
CA VAL A 292 4.99 1.01 5.39
C VAL A 292 6.47 0.71 5.63
N ARG A 293 7.32 1.74 5.69
CA ARG A 293 8.77 1.56 5.95
C ARG A 293 9.02 0.93 7.32
N ILE A 294 8.30 1.33 8.36
CA ILE A 294 8.43 0.74 9.70
C ILE A 294 8.04 -0.74 9.69
N ILE A 295 6.93 -1.10 9.03
CA ILE A 295 6.51 -2.50 8.88
C ILE A 295 7.61 -3.30 8.16
N LEU A 296 8.10 -2.80 7.03
CA LEU A 296 9.13 -3.47 6.25
C LEU A 296 10.42 -3.65 7.04
N LEU A 297 10.90 -2.63 7.73
CA LEU A 297 12.11 -2.72 8.56
C LEU A 297 11.95 -3.76 9.67
N SER A 298 10.78 -3.88 10.27
CA SER A 298 10.50 -4.91 11.28
C SER A 298 10.58 -6.33 10.69
N LEU A 299 10.17 -6.50 9.42
CA LEU A 299 10.17 -7.77 8.70
C LEU A 299 11.56 -8.09 8.08
N ILE A 300 12.30 -7.10 7.60
CA ILE A 300 13.66 -7.28 7.04
C ILE A 300 14.62 -7.80 8.11
N HIS A 301 14.53 -7.32 9.35
CA HIS A 301 15.29 -7.89 10.47
C HIS A 301 14.94 -9.36 10.76
N ILE A 302 13.86 -9.87 10.20
CA ILE A 302 13.48 -11.29 10.20
C ILE A 302 14.30 -12.07 9.14
N SER A 303 14.63 -11.47 8.02
CA SER A 303 15.23 -12.17 6.86
C SER A 303 16.75 -12.00 6.72
N GLU A 304 17.38 -11.00 7.35
CA GLU A 304 18.83 -10.81 7.26
C GLU A 304 19.60 -11.59 8.32
N PRO A 305 20.55 -12.46 7.93
CA PRO A 305 21.54 -12.97 8.88
C PRO A 305 22.38 -11.78 9.38
N THR A 306 22.52 -11.69 10.70
CA THR A 306 23.29 -10.67 11.42
C THR A 306 24.70 -10.50 10.85
N ARG A 307 24.91 -9.56 9.93
CA ARG A 307 26.21 -8.93 9.76
C ARG A 307 26.18 -7.62 10.53
N PRO A 308 27.11 -7.38 11.44
CA PRO A 308 27.26 -6.08 12.07
C PRO A 308 27.56 -5.05 10.97
N ILE A 309 26.73 -4.00 10.88
CA ILE A 309 27.04 -2.84 10.06
C ILE A 309 28.23 -2.17 10.74
N SER A 310 29.42 -2.36 10.18
CA SER A 310 30.57 -1.52 10.55
C SER A 310 30.27 -0.13 10.00
N ILE A 311 29.92 0.78 10.88
CA ILE A 311 29.89 2.21 10.58
C ILE A 311 31.35 2.64 10.56
N SER A 312 31.92 2.81 9.37
CA SER A 312 33.15 3.53 9.15
C SER A 312 32.82 4.93 8.63
#